data_8803bb37a007594699a21c0ccbb5b3a2
#
_entry.id   8803bb37a007594699a21c0ccbb5b3a2
#
_cell.length_a   1.000
_cell.length_b   1.000
_cell.length_c   1.000
_cell.angle_alpha   90.00
_cell.angle_beta   90.00
_cell.angle_gamma   90.00
#
_symmetry.space_group_name_H-M   'P 1'
#
loop_
_entity.id
_entity.type
_entity.pdbx_description
1 polymer ?
#
loop_
_entity_poly.entity_id
_entity_poly.type
_entity_poly.pdbx_seq_one_letter_code
_entity_poly.pdbx_strand_id
1 'polypeptide(L)'
;MAASLFASVVFLKIQDFARRSATEQARLRAQLQAVVAVTAAEIPPGGRVMLDAADGAAIVVLDDPRAALRLAERALTAVAAGLPLSAGLNHGALQLAGGKGGEGMTGDGIAVAAAVAAFAPAARVLASRAFRNALAEAAPGVEASLAPAGTFNDPGLRAHELFKPDEKAPARRSLRYTVAAAVLAVAMVGAGISLRNANGSQQPFVDAMLAKYPYWRELVQKVSY
;
A
#
# COMPACT_ATOMS: atom_id res chain seq x y z
N MET A 1 16.03 11.05 -28.61
CA MET A 1 16.29 10.12 -27.51
C MET A 1 15.00 10.00 -26.72
N ALA A 2 14.45 8.78 -26.57
CA ALA A 2 13.28 8.58 -25.70
C ALA A 2 13.72 8.83 -24.26
N ALA A 3 12.98 9.69 -23.54
CA ALA A 3 13.24 9.91 -22.13
C ALA A 3 12.79 8.65 -21.35
N SER A 4 13.73 8.04 -20.65
CA SER A 4 13.46 6.92 -19.74
C SER A 4 13.19 7.49 -18.34
N LEU A 5 12.09 7.06 -17.72
CA LEU A 5 11.78 7.40 -16.34
C LEU A 5 11.52 6.12 -15.54
N PHE A 6 11.74 6.17 -14.23
CA PHE A 6 11.36 5.11 -13.30
C PHE A 6 10.11 5.52 -12.54
N ALA A 7 9.11 4.65 -12.54
CA ALA A 7 7.86 4.92 -11.84
C ALA A 7 7.21 3.63 -11.32
N SER A 8 6.26 3.80 -10.41
CA SER A 8 5.43 2.71 -9.91
C SER A 8 4.25 2.47 -10.86
N VAL A 9 4.01 1.22 -11.21
CA VAL A 9 2.92 0.80 -12.09
C VAL A 9 1.96 -0.09 -11.31
N VAL A 10 0.69 0.26 -11.35
CA VAL A 10 -0.43 -0.56 -10.90
C VAL A 10 -1.11 -1.14 -12.12
N PHE A 11 -1.09 -2.45 -12.29
CA PHE A 11 -1.87 -3.11 -13.32
C PHE A 11 -3.10 -3.76 -12.69
N LEU A 12 -4.28 -3.31 -13.08
CA LEU A 12 -5.56 -3.89 -12.70
C LEU A 12 -6.02 -4.83 -13.80
N LYS A 13 -6.11 -6.12 -13.48
CA LYS A 13 -6.49 -7.16 -14.43
C LYS A 13 -7.89 -7.68 -14.13
N ILE A 14 -8.74 -7.77 -15.16
CA ILE A 14 -10.03 -8.46 -15.08
C ILE A 14 -9.78 -9.95 -15.26
N GLN A 15 -10.14 -10.74 -14.27
CA GLN A 15 -9.96 -12.19 -14.31
C GLN A 15 -10.89 -12.87 -15.34
N ASP A 16 -10.33 -13.83 -16.07
CA ASP A 16 -11.03 -14.61 -17.11
C ASP A 16 -11.71 -13.75 -18.21
N PHE A 17 -11.20 -12.54 -18.45
CA PHE A 17 -11.81 -11.58 -19.37
C PHE A 17 -12.05 -12.14 -20.77
N ALA A 18 -11.06 -12.82 -21.36
CA ALA A 18 -11.15 -13.38 -22.70
C ALA A 18 -12.19 -14.50 -22.84
N ARG A 19 -12.60 -15.13 -21.73
CA ARG A 19 -13.62 -16.19 -21.71
C ARG A 19 -15.05 -15.66 -21.61
N ARG A 20 -15.22 -14.35 -21.41
CA ARG A 20 -16.53 -13.72 -21.27
C ARG A 20 -17.13 -13.38 -22.63
N SER A 21 -18.45 -13.30 -22.69
CA SER A 21 -19.16 -12.80 -23.88
C SER A 21 -18.79 -11.34 -24.18
N ALA A 22 -18.93 -10.91 -25.43
CA ALA A 22 -18.62 -9.53 -25.84
C ALA A 22 -19.41 -8.48 -25.01
N THR A 23 -20.68 -8.75 -24.74
CA THR A 23 -21.53 -7.87 -23.91
C THR A 23 -20.99 -7.77 -22.47
N GLU A 24 -20.59 -8.90 -21.88
CA GLU A 24 -20.03 -8.92 -20.54
C GLU A 24 -18.66 -8.24 -20.48
N GLN A 25 -17.81 -8.45 -21.49
CA GLN A 25 -16.53 -7.74 -21.62
C GLN A 25 -16.72 -6.22 -21.68
N ALA A 26 -17.68 -5.73 -22.46
CA ALA A 26 -17.99 -4.31 -22.55
C ALA A 26 -18.46 -3.76 -21.20
N ARG A 27 -19.35 -4.48 -20.49
CA ARG A 27 -19.81 -4.11 -19.15
C ARG A 27 -18.67 -4.05 -18.14
N LEU A 28 -17.81 -5.07 -18.11
CA LEU A 28 -16.68 -5.14 -17.16
C LEU A 28 -15.64 -4.04 -17.45
N ARG A 29 -15.41 -3.70 -18.73
CA ARG A 29 -14.55 -2.55 -19.09
C ARG A 29 -15.11 -1.24 -18.58
N ALA A 30 -16.39 -0.98 -18.79
CA ALA A 30 -17.03 0.23 -18.31
C ALA A 30 -16.94 0.34 -16.75
N GLN A 31 -17.15 -0.77 -16.05
CA GLN A 31 -16.98 -0.82 -14.60
C GLN A 31 -15.53 -0.56 -14.19
N LEU A 32 -14.54 -1.17 -14.88
CA LEU A 32 -13.13 -0.93 -14.60
C LEU A 32 -12.76 0.55 -14.81
N GLN A 33 -13.21 1.16 -15.92
CA GLN A 33 -12.95 2.58 -16.19
C GLN A 33 -13.52 3.47 -15.07
N ALA A 34 -14.72 3.19 -14.57
CA ALA A 34 -15.30 3.91 -13.44
C ALA A 34 -14.45 3.74 -12.16
N VAL A 35 -14.01 2.52 -11.86
CA VAL A 35 -13.14 2.24 -10.70
C VAL A 35 -11.81 2.98 -10.83
N VAL A 36 -11.17 2.92 -12.00
CA VAL A 36 -9.91 3.63 -12.28
C VAL A 36 -10.10 5.14 -12.13
N ALA A 37 -11.17 5.71 -12.69
CA ALA A 37 -11.45 7.14 -12.58
C ALA A 37 -11.57 7.60 -11.12
N VAL A 38 -12.29 6.84 -10.28
CA VAL A 38 -12.50 7.16 -8.87
C VAL A 38 -11.22 6.98 -8.05
N THR A 39 -10.53 5.86 -8.23
CA THR A 39 -9.35 5.55 -7.41
C THR A 39 -8.13 6.38 -7.80
N ALA A 40 -7.96 6.66 -9.09
CA ALA A 40 -6.87 7.51 -9.57
C ALA A 40 -7.10 9.00 -9.27
N ALA A 41 -8.32 9.44 -8.99
CA ALA A 41 -8.62 10.84 -8.67
C ALA A 41 -7.87 11.36 -7.42
N GLU A 42 -7.42 10.47 -6.53
CA GLU A 42 -6.62 10.81 -5.37
C GLU A 42 -5.18 11.23 -5.68
N ILE A 43 -4.71 10.88 -6.88
CA ILE A 43 -3.37 11.24 -7.35
C ILE A 43 -3.52 12.44 -8.29
N PRO A 44 -2.76 13.52 -8.08
CA PRO A 44 -2.81 14.70 -8.96
C PRO A 44 -2.63 14.31 -10.45
N PRO A 45 -3.28 14.98 -11.39
CA PRO A 45 -3.18 14.65 -12.82
C PRO A 45 -1.74 14.60 -13.36
N GLY A 46 -0.86 15.50 -12.90
CA GLY A 46 0.55 15.50 -13.29
C GLY A 46 1.38 14.37 -12.66
N GLY A 47 0.87 13.66 -11.65
CA GLY A 47 1.54 12.55 -10.97
C GLY A 47 1.10 11.17 -11.46
N ARG A 48 0.22 11.10 -12.47
CA ARG A 48 -0.32 9.81 -12.96
C ARG A 48 -0.50 9.79 -14.47
N VAL A 49 -0.35 8.60 -15.06
CA VAL A 49 -0.74 8.32 -16.44
C VAL A 49 -1.60 7.06 -16.43
N MET A 50 -2.71 7.08 -17.13
CA MET A 50 -3.64 5.95 -17.26
C MET A 50 -3.54 5.38 -18.67
N LEU A 51 -3.41 4.05 -18.78
CA LEU A 51 -3.26 3.33 -20.03
C LEU A 51 -4.25 2.18 -20.06
N ASP A 52 -5.01 2.09 -21.13
CA ASP A 52 -5.90 0.97 -21.37
C ASP A 52 -5.11 -0.28 -21.80
N ALA A 53 -5.55 -1.45 -21.32
CA ALA A 53 -5.04 -2.74 -21.73
C ALA A 53 -6.17 -3.65 -22.18
N ALA A 54 -5.83 -4.71 -22.93
CA ALA A 54 -6.82 -5.62 -23.52
C ALA A 54 -7.75 -6.24 -22.46
N ASP A 55 -7.21 -6.61 -21.30
CA ASP A 55 -7.89 -7.30 -20.22
C ASP A 55 -7.81 -6.55 -18.90
N GLY A 56 -7.53 -5.24 -18.94
CA GLY A 56 -7.33 -4.45 -17.73
C GLY A 56 -7.00 -2.99 -17.99
N ALA A 57 -6.31 -2.38 -17.03
CA ALA A 57 -5.76 -1.03 -17.13
C ALA A 57 -4.45 -0.92 -16.36
N ALA A 58 -3.51 -0.14 -16.88
CA ALA A 58 -2.29 0.22 -16.17
C ALA A 58 -2.36 1.68 -15.71
N ILE A 59 -2.04 1.92 -14.46
CA ILE A 59 -1.92 3.25 -13.88
C ILE A 59 -0.48 3.45 -13.46
N VAL A 60 0.20 4.38 -14.11
CA VAL A 60 1.56 4.79 -13.76
C VAL A 60 1.47 5.88 -12.72
N VAL A 61 2.18 5.72 -11.62
CA VAL A 61 2.28 6.70 -10.52
C VAL A 61 3.74 7.13 -10.43
N LEU A 62 3.99 8.42 -10.64
CA LEU A 62 5.34 8.92 -10.88
C LEU A 62 6.19 8.99 -9.60
N ASP A 63 5.70 9.58 -8.52
CA ASP A 63 6.55 9.98 -7.40
C ASP A 63 6.23 9.30 -6.05
N ASP A 64 5.07 8.65 -5.90
CA ASP A 64 4.67 8.07 -4.61
C ASP A 64 4.28 6.58 -4.72
N PRO A 65 5.20 5.66 -4.43
CA PRO A 65 4.87 4.23 -4.38
C PRO A 65 3.76 3.88 -3.38
N ARG A 66 3.59 4.65 -2.30
CA ARG A 66 2.49 4.44 -1.34
C ARG A 66 1.13 4.75 -1.96
N ALA A 67 1.06 5.80 -2.80
CA ALA A 67 -0.16 6.11 -3.53
C ALA A 67 -0.53 4.98 -4.50
N ALA A 68 0.46 4.36 -5.16
CA ALA A 68 0.25 3.20 -6.00
C ALA A 68 -0.31 1.99 -5.21
N LEU A 69 0.24 1.71 -4.03
CA LEU A 69 -0.27 0.64 -3.16
C LEU A 69 -1.72 0.91 -2.71
N ARG A 70 -2.01 2.11 -2.21
CA ARG A 70 -3.36 2.50 -1.80
C ARG A 70 -4.37 2.42 -2.95
N LEU A 71 -3.97 2.87 -4.16
CA LEU A 71 -4.81 2.78 -5.35
C LEU A 71 -5.17 1.33 -5.66
N ALA A 72 -4.19 0.41 -5.65
CA ALA A 72 -4.43 -1.01 -5.89
C ALA A 72 -5.38 -1.61 -4.86
N GLU A 73 -5.16 -1.36 -3.57
CA GLU A 73 -6.02 -1.85 -2.48
C GLU A 73 -7.46 -1.34 -2.61
N ARG A 74 -7.64 -0.05 -2.90
CA ARG A 74 -8.96 0.54 -3.10
C ARG A 74 -9.67 0.03 -4.34
N ALA A 75 -8.95 -0.12 -5.46
CA ALA A 75 -9.55 -0.68 -6.68
C ALA A 75 -10.12 -2.08 -6.44
N LEU A 76 -9.48 -2.90 -5.62
CA LEU A 76 -9.97 -4.23 -5.29
C LEU A 76 -11.24 -4.24 -4.42
N THR A 77 -11.63 -3.14 -3.79
CA THR A 77 -12.94 -3.08 -3.10
C THR A 77 -14.11 -3.25 -4.08
N ALA A 78 -13.90 -2.92 -5.37
CA ALA A 78 -14.89 -3.13 -6.42
C ALA A 78 -15.22 -4.61 -6.70
N VAL A 79 -14.38 -5.55 -6.22
CA VAL A 79 -14.66 -6.99 -6.30
C VAL A 79 -15.95 -7.34 -5.57
N ALA A 80 -16.24 -6.69 -4.46
CA ALA A 80 -17.50 -6.85 -3.72
C ALA A 80 -18.73 -6.42 -4.54
N ALA A 81 -18.56 -5.54 -5.53
CA ALA A 81 -19.60 -5.12 -6.48
C ALA A 81 -19.66 -5.99 -7.75
N GLY A 82 -18.97 -7.13 -7.78
CA GLY A 82 -19.01 -8.10 -8.86
C GLY A 82 -18.04 -7.84 -10.01
N LEU A 83 -17.05 -6.96 -9.84
CA LEU A 83 -15.96 -6.77 -10.81
C LEU A 83 -14.76 -7.66 -10.42
N PRO A 84 -14.47 -8.77 -11.15
CA PRO A 84 -13.45 -9.75 -10.77
C PRO A 84 -12.05 -9.21 -11.09
N LEU A 85 -11.48 -8.43 -10.18
CA LEU A 85 -10.15 -7.81 -10.34
C LEU A 85 -9.08 -8.55 -9.56
N SER A 86 -7.86 -8.52 -10.12
CA SER A 86 -6.60 -8.68 -9.39
C SER A 86 -5.69 -7.49 -9.70
N ALA A 87 -4.69 -7.25 -8.85
CA ALA A 87 -3.76 -6.16 -9.04
C ALA A 87 -2.31 -6.62 -8.95
N GLY A 88 -1.48 -6.11 -9.87
CA GLY A 88 -0.03 -6.28 -9.87
C GLY A 88 0.67 -4.94 -9.72
N LEU A 89 1.64 -4.87 -8.82
CA LEU A 89 2.46 -3.69 -8.56
C LEU A 89 3.90 -3.95 -8.98
N ASN A 90 4.46 -3.02 -9.74
CA ASN A 90 5.87 -3.04 -10.09
C ASN A 90 6.44 -1.61 -10.06
N HIS A 91 7.73 -1.48 -9.84
CA HIS A 91 8.48 -0.25 -10.04
C HIS A 91 9.57 -0.51 -11.07
N GLY A 92 9.64 0.30 -12.12
CA GLY A 92 10.59 0.01 -13.19
C GLY A 92 10.66 1.08 -14.26
N ALA A 93 11.53 0.82 -15.24
CA ALA A 93 11.78 1.73 -16.35
C ALA A 93 10.57 1.80 -17.30
N LEU A 94 10.25 3.01 -17.69
CA LEU A 94 9.21 3.36 -18.65
C LEU A 94 9.81 4.29 -19.70
N GLN A 95 9.27 4.22 -20.91
CA GLN A 95 9.63 5.08 -22.02
C GLN A 95 8.39 5.83 -22.51
N LEU A 96 8.52 7.12 -22.70
CA LEU A 96 7.49 7.91 -23.38
C LEU A 96 7.51 7.55 -24.87
N ALA A 97 6.45 6.95 -25.36
CA ALA A 97 6.27 6.71 -26.79
C ALA A 97 5.89 8.03 -27.46
N GLY A 98 6.89 8.77 -27.92
CA GLY A 98 6.70 9.97 -28.75
C GLY A 98 6.34 9.58 -30.17
N GLY A 99 5.07 9.68 -30.57
CA GLY A 99 4.60 9.46 -31.94
C GLY A 99 3.46 10.41 -32.30
N LYS A 100 3.32 10.74 -33.60
CA LYS A 100 2.23 11.56 -34.16
C LYS A 100 0.87 10.89 -33.97
N GLY A 101 0.31 10.86 -32.78
CA GLY A 101 -1.03 10.30 -32.59
C GLY A 101 -1.36 9.72 -31.22
N GLY A 102 -0.49 9.81 -30.22
CA GLY A 102 -0.82 9.33 -28.90
C GLY A 102 0.34 9.47 -27.92
N GLU A 103 0.08 10.15 -26.84
CA GLU A 103 0.91 10.10 -25.65
C GLU A 103 0.74 8.72 -25.01
N GLY A 104 1.61 7.77 -25.39
CA GLY A 104 1.64 6.43 -24.83
C GLY A 104 2.88 6.23 -23.98
N MET A 105 2.77 5.46 -22.92
CA MET A 105 3.92 4.93 -22.20
C MET A 105 4.07 3.45 -22.49
N THR A 106 5.31 3.00 -22.71
CA THR A 106 5.67 1.59 -22.87
C THR A 106 6.86 1.26 -21.99
N GLY A 107 7.13 0.00 -21.80
CA GLY A 107 8.36 -0.43 -21.11
C GLY A 107 8.16 -1.65 -20.21
N ASP A 108 9.30 -2.19 -19.79
CA ASP A 108 9.35 -3.35 -18.90
C ASP A 108 8.59 -3.15 -17.59
N GLY A 109 8.51 -1.91 -17.11
CA GLY A 109 7.76 -1.57 -15.89
C GLY A 109 6.29 -2.01 -15.98
N ILE A 110 5.63 -1.76 -17.14
CA ILE A 110 4.23 -2.13 -17.37
C ILE A 110 4.10 -3.64 -17.61
N ALA A 111 4.99 -4.22 -18.42
CA ALA A 111 4.95 -5.64 -18.74
C ALA A 111 5.11 -6.52 -17.50
N VAL A 112 6.03 -6.15 -16.60
CA VAL A 112 6.23 -6.84 -15.32
C VAL A 112 5.01 -6.66 -14.40
N ALA A 113 4.43 -5.46 -14.30
CA ALA A 113 3.22 -5.24 -13.51
C ALA A 113 2.04 -6.11 -14.01
N ALA A 114 1.87 -6.22 -15.34
CA ALA A 114 0.86 -7.09 -15.94
C ALA A 114 1.11 -8.58 -15.65
N ALA A 115 2.35 -9.04 -15.72
CA ALA A 115 2.73 -10.40 -15.36
C ALA A 115 2.45 -10.67 -13.87
N VAL A 116 2.81 -9.75 -12.97
CA VAL A 116 2.51 -9.83 -11.53
C VAL A 116 1.01 -9.92 -11.29
N ALA A 117 0.19 -9.10 -12.00
CA ALA A 117 -1.26 -9.16 -11.91
C ALA A 117 -1.84 -10.50 -12.39
N ALA A 118 -1.20 -11.13 -13.37
CA ALA A 118 -1.62 -12.44 -13.88
C ALA A 118 -1.40 -13.58 -12.86
N PHE A 119 -0.40 -13.46 -11.98
CA PHE A 119 -0.18 -14.40 -10.87
C PHE A 119 -1.10 -14.14 -9.68
N ALA A 120 -1.66 -12.95 -9.56
CA ALA A 120 -2.49 -12.60 -8.42
C ALA A 120 -3.84 -13.32 -8.49
N PRO A 121 -4.28 -14.02 -7.43
CA PRO A 121 -5.65 -14.50 -7.34
C PRO A 121 -6.66 -13.36 -7.40
N ALA A 122 -7.92 -13.68 -7.71
CA ALA A 122 -9.00 -12.70 -7.65
C ALA A 122 -9.06 -12.02 -6.27
N ALA A 123 -9.36 -10.73 -6.26
CA ALA A 123 -9.40 -9.88 -5.07
C ALA A 123 -8.06 -9.74 -4.32
N ARG A 124 -6.93 -10.03 -4.96
CA ARG A 124 -5.61 -9.94 -4.31
C ARG A 124 -4.69 -8.98 -5.05
N VAL A 125 -3.82 -8.34 -4.24
CA VAL A 125 -2.68 -7.55 -4.72
C VAL A 125 -1.42 -8.39 -4.61
N LEU A 126 -0.61 -8.39 -5.65
CA LEU A 126 0.78 -8.83 -5.59
C LEU A 126 1.70 -7.69 -6.00
N ALA A 127 2.88 -7.65 -5.41
CA ALA A 127 3.90 -6.65 -5.67
C ALA A 127 5.23 -7.33 -6.01
N SER A 128 5.97 -6.76 -6.95
CA SER A 128 7.33 -7.20 -7.27
C SER A 128 8.32 -6.79 -6.19
N ARG A 129 9.51 -7.43 -6.19
CA ARG A 129 10.63 -7.00 -5.33
C ARG A 129 11.03 -5.55 -5.62
N ALA A 130 11.06 -5.15 -6.89
CA ALA A 130 11.41 -3.77 -7.28
C ALA A 130 10.44 -2.76 -6.66
N PHE A 131 9.13 -3.05 -6.66
CA PHE A 131 8.15 -2.20 -6.01
C PHE A 131 8.36 -2.13 -4.49
N ARG A 132 8.60 -3.27 -3.84
CA ARG A 132 8.87 -3.31 -2.40
C ARG A 132 10.09 -2.48 -2.02
N ASN A 133 11.16 -2.53 -2.82
CA ASN A 133 12.37 -1.73 -2.60
C ASN A 133 12.10 -0.24 -2.78
N ALA A 134 11.41 0.17 -3.85
CA ALA A 134 11.01 1.57 -4.06
C ALA A 134 10.11 2.08 -2.93
N LEU A 135 9.23 1.22 -2.39
CA LEU A 135 8.39 1.56 -1.22
C LEU A 135 9.24 1.77 0.03
N ALA A 136 10.28 0.95 0.25
CA ALA A 136 11.22 1.09 1.37
C ALA A 136 12.03 2.38 1.29
N GLU A 137 12.46 2.77 0.08
CA GLU A 137 13.20 4.02 -0.16
C GLU A 137 12.31 5.25 0.07
N ALA A 138 11.09 5.24 -0.48
CA ALA A 138 10.17 6.37 -0.36
C ALA A 138 9.53 6.49 1.03
N ALA A 139 9.37 5.40 1.74
CA ALA A 139 8.68 5.36 3.04
C ALA A 139 9.21 4.21 3.91
N PRO A 140 10.36 4.39 4.57
CA PRO A 140 10.97 3.36 5.40
C PRO A 140 10.01 2.79 6.45
N GLY A 141 9.95 1.46 6.53
CA GLY A 141 9.06 0.73 7.43
C GLY A 141 7.67 0.40 6.86
N VAL A 142 7.23 1.04 5.76
CA VAL A 142 5.96 0.69 5.09
C VAL A 142 6.09 -0.61 4.31
N GLU A 143 7.26 -0.91 3.76
CA GLU A 143 7.59 -2.16 3.06
C GLU A 143 7.38 -3.41 3.94
N ALA A 144 7.42 -3.25 5.27
CA ALA A 144 7.12 -4.33 6.22
C ALA A 144 5.63 -4.75 6.21
N SER A 145 4.76 -3.95 5.58
CA SER A 145 3.36 -4.33 5.32
C SER A 145 3.22 -5.31 4.15
N LEU A 146 4.30 -5.57 3.41
CA LEU A 146 4.34 -6.52 2.31
C LEU A 146 5.07 -7.79 2.74
N ALA A 147 4.32 -8.88 2.96
CA ALA A 147 4.85 -10.19 3.30
C ALA A 147 5.24 -10.98 2.03
N PRO A 148 6.26 -11.85 2.07
CA PRO A 148 6.59 -12.72 0.95
C PRO A 148 5.39 -13.57 0.51
N ALA A 149 5.16 -13.66 -0.81
CA ALA A 149 4.12 -14.50 -1.40
C ALA A 149 4.68 -15.72 -2.12
N GLY A 150 5.98 -15.73 -2.43
CA GLY A 150 6.68 -16.78 -3.13
C GLY A 150 7.38 -16.30 -4.39
N THR A 151 7.97 -17.24 -5.12
CA THR A 151 8.61 -16.99 -6.42
C THR A 151 7.76 -17.63 -7.53
N PHE A 152 7.47 -16.87 -8.56
CA PHE A 152 6.65 -17.25 -9.69
C PHE A 152 7.45 -17.08 -10.98
N ASN A 153 7.30 -18.01 -11.91
CA ASN A 153 7.95 -17.93 -13.22
C ASN A 153 6.92 -17.48 -14.26
N ASP A 154 7.27 -16.49 -15.06
CA ASP A 154 6.46 -16.07 -16.20
C ASP A 154 6.66 -17.06 -17.40
N PRO A 155 5.85 -16.96 -18.47
CA PRO A 155 6.03 -17.80 -19.66
C PRO A 155 7.40 -17.66 -20.32
N GLY A 156 8.11 -16.54 -20.09
CA GLY A 156 9.50 -16.32 -20.53
C GLY A 156 10.54 -16.88 -19.57
N LEU A 157 10.15 -17.73 -18.61
CA LEU A 157 11.01 -18.35 -17.59
C LEU A 157 11.74 -17.36 -16.68
N ARG A 158 11.27 -16.10 -16.60
CA ARG A 158 11.80 -15.14 -15.64
C ARG A 158 11.18 -15.37 -14.27
N ALA A 159 12.02 -15.50 -13.25
CA ALA A 159 11.58 -15.69 -11.87
C ALA A 159 11.23 -14.32 -11.24
N HIS A 160 10.02 -14.22 -10.73
CA HIS A 160 9.51 -13.05 -10.01
C HIS A 160 9.31 -13.42 -8.54
N GLU A 161 10.09 -12.80 -7.66
CA GLU A 161 9.79 -12.85 -6.23
C GLU A 161 8.70 -11.84 -5.93
N LEU A 162 7.59 -12.35 -5.42
CA LEU A 162 6.37 -11.58 -5.20
C LEU A 162 6.06 -11.43 -3.70
N PHE A 163 5.41 -10.32 -3.39
CA PHE A 163 4.99 -9.92 -2.07
C PHE A 163 3.48 -9.62 -2.09
N LYS A 164 2.83 -9.80 -0.97
CA LYS A 164 1.40 -9.50 -0.78
C LYS A 164 1.19 -8.62 0.44
N PRO A 165 0.15 -7.79 0.50
CA PRO A 165 -0.22 -7.08 1.71
C PRO A 165 -0.40 -8.05 2.88
N ASP A 166 0.24 -7.77 4.01
CA ASP A 166 0.09 -8.57 5.23
C ASP A 166 -1.20 -8.13 5.95
N GLU A 167 -2.24 -8.96 5.88
CA GLU A 167 -3.52 -8.71 6.56
C GLU A 167 -3.38 -8.53 8.08
N LYS A 168 -2.28 -9.02 8.67
CA LYS A 168 -1.98 -8.90 10.09
C LYS A 168 -1.11 -7.67 10.44
N ALA A 169 -0.62 -6.95 9.45
CA ALA A 169 0.25 -5.79 9.66
C ALA A 169 -0.39 -4.69 10.51
N PRO A 170 -1.68 -4.29 10.31
CA PRO A 170 -2.31 -3.29 11.16
C PRO A 170 -2.44 -3.74 12.62
N ALA A 171 -2.78 -5.01 12.86
CA ALA A 171 -2.86 -5.56 14.21
C ALA A 171 -1.48 -5.62 14.91
N ARG A 172 -0.43 -5.97 14.16
CA ARG A 172 0.95 -5.96 14.70
C ARG A 172 1.47 -4.55 14.98
N ARG A 173 1.09 -3.55 14.18
CA ARG A 173 1.41 -2.14 14.43
C ARG A 173 0.73 -1.64 15.70
N SER A 174 -0.58 -1.87 15.86
CA SER A 174 -1.30 -1.46 17.06
C SER A 174 -0.71 -2.12 18.32
N LEU A 175 -0.37 -3.41 18.26
CA LEU A 175 0.27 -4.12 19.34
C LEU A 175 1.65 -3.54 19.69
N ARG A 176 2.47 -3.18 18.71
CA ARG A 176 3.77 -2.54 18.95
C ARG A 176 3.63 -1.18 19.63
N TYR A 177 2.67 -0.37 19.21
CA TYR A 177 2.40 0.93 19.85
C TYR A 177 1.84 0.78 21.27
N THR A 178 0.96 -0.20 21.51
CA THR A 178 0.46 -0.46 22.87
C THR A 178 1.55 -1.00 23.79
N VAL A 179 2.42 -1.89 23.31
CA VAL A 179 3.57 -2.39 24.10
C VAL A 179 4.57 -1.26 24.36
N ALA A 180 4.91 -0.44 23.38
CA ALA A 180 5.80 0.71 23.55
C ALA A 180 5.22 1.72 24.57
N ALA A 181 3.93 2.03 24.47
CA ALA A 181 3.25 2.91 25.41
C ALA A 181 3.23 2.32 26.84
N ALA A 182 2.99 1.01 26.99
CA ALA A 182 3.03 0.34 28.28
C ALA A 182 4.43 0.36 28.88
N VAL A 183 5.48 0.09 28.10
CA VAL A 183 6.88 0.17 28.55
C VAL A 183 7.24 1.58 29.00
N LEU A 184 6.82 2.60 28.23
CA LEU A 184 7.05 4.00 28.56
C LEU A 184 6.31 4.39 29.86
N ALA A 185 5.08 3.93 30.06
CA ALA A 185 4.32 4.16 31.27
C ALA A 185 4.99 3.52 32.50
N VAL A 186 5.45 2.26 32.37
CA VAL A 186 6.19 1.58 33.45
C VAL A 186 7.51 2.29 33.76
N ALA A 187 8.24 2.75 32.77
CA ALA A 187 9.48 3.51 32.94
C ALA A 187 9.23 4.85 33.67
N MET A 188 8.16 5.56 33.32
CA MET A 188 7.78 6.80 34.02
C MET A 188 7.36 6.57 35.48
N VAL A 189 6.60 5.51 35.75
CA VAL A 189 6.23 5.14 37.12
C VAL A 189 7.48 4.74 37.91
N GLY A 190 8.39 3.94 37.34
CA GLY A 190 9.65 3.56 37.97
C GLY A 190 10.56 4.75 38.26
N ALA A 191 10.67 5.69 37.33
CA ALA A 191 11.42 6.95 37.55
C ALA A 191 10.77 7.81 38.64
N GLY A 192 9.43 7.90 38.67
CA GLY A 192 8.69 8.62 39.71
C GLY A 192 8.90 8.05 41.11
N ILE A 193 8.92 6.71 41.24
CA ILE A 193 9.19 6.02 42.50
C ILE A 193 10.64 6.23 42.93
N SER A 194 11.60 6.14 42.01
CA SER A 194 13.03 6.36 42.33
C SER A 194 13.32 7.79 42.77
N LEU A 195 12.70 8.79 42.14
CA LEU A 195 12.81 10.19 42.52
C LEU A 195 12.13 10.47 43.88
N ARG A 196 11.02 9.80 44.18
CA ARG A 196 10.33 9.89 45.48
C ARG A 196 11.17 9.32 46.61
N ASN A 197 11.88 8.20 46.37
CA ASN A 197 12.77 7.59 47.36
C ASN A 197 14.07 8.39 47.56
N ALA A 198 14.53 9.13 46.53
CA ALA A 198 15.74 9.94 46.65
C ALA A 198 15.53 11.30 47.33
N ASN A 199 14.31 11.87 47.24
CA ASN A 199 14.02 13.22 47.76
C ASN A 199 12.70 13.25 48.51
N GLY A 200 12.62 12.83 49.73
CA GLY A 200 11.43 12.77 50.60
C GLY A 200 10.32 13.84 50.53
N SER A 201 10.17 14.56 49.39
CA SER A 201 9.15 15.61 49.21
C SER A 201 8.85 15.89 47.72
N GLN A 202 8.22 14.97 47.00
CA GLN A 202 7.81 15.28 45.62
C GLN A 202 6.35 14.96 45.30
N GLN A 203 5.44 15.19 46.23
CA GLN A 203 4.00 15.29 45.88
C GLN A 203 3.69 16.39 44.83
N PRO A 204 4.36 17.56 44.82
CA PRO A 204 3.97 18.63 43.88
C PRO A 204 4.19 18.31 42.40
N PHE A 205 5.10 17.40 42.02
CA PHE A 205 5.37 17.08 40.60
C PHE A 205 4.28 16.18 39.97
N VAL A 206 3.86 15.16 40.73
CA VAL A 206 2.79 14.25 40.30
C VAL A 206 1.46 15.00 40.20
N ASP A 207 1.17 15.85 41.19
CA ASP A 207 -0.03 16.68 41.20
C ASP A 207 -0.04 17.72 40.08
N ALA A 208 1.09 18.32 39.74
CA ALA A 208 1.23 19.24 38.59
C ALA A 208 1.06 18.54 37.25
N MET A 209 1.56 17.30 37.11
CA MET A 209 1.38 16.50 35.90
C MET A 209 -0.08 16.05 35.71
N LEU A 210 -0.73 15.60 36.78
CA LEU A 210 -2.15 15.18 36.75
C LEU A 210 -3.09 16.39 36.55
N ALA A 211 -2.71 17.58 36.98
CA ALA A 211 -3.44 18.82 36.71
C ALA A 211 -3.34 19.24 35.22
N LYS A 212 -2.18 19.02 34.60
CA LYS A 212 -1.91 19.41 33.21
C LYS A 212 -2.53 18.43 32.21
N TYR A 213 -2.76 17.17 32.59
CA TYR A 213 -3.30 16.12 31.71
C TYR A 213 -4.44 15.34 32.41
N PRO A 214 -5.67 15.86 32.46
CA PRO A 214 -6.80 15.29 33.20
C PRO A 214 -7.16 13.84 32.79
N TYR A 215 -6.86 13.43 31.58
CA TYR A 215 -7.05 12.07 31.09
C TYR A 215 -6.28 11.01 31.93
N TRP A 216 -5.08 11.34 32.43
CA TRP A 216 -4.29 10.43 33.25
C TRP A 216 -4.86 10.22 34.63
N ARG A 217 -5.66 11.16 35.17
CA ARG A 217 -6.32 11.04 36.46
C ARG A 217 -7.35 9.90 36.46
N GLU A 218 -8.13 9.76 35.38
CA GLU A 218 -9.10 8.66 35.24
C GLU A 218 -8.43 7.29 35.10
N LEU A 219 -7.27 7.22 34.43
CA LEU A 219 -6.53 5.99 34.25
C LEU A 219 -5.91 5.49 35.56
N VAL A 220 -5.33 6.38 36.35
CA VAL A 220 -4.75 6.06 37.67
C VAL A 220 -5.82 5.61 38.65
N GLN A 221 -7.01 6.22 38.65
CA GLN A 221 -8.14 5.80 39.46
C GLN A 221 -8.69 4.41 39.11
N LYS A 222 -8.67 4.03 37.81
CA LYS A 222 -9.13 2.70 37.35
C LYS A 222 -8.16 1.55 37.67
N VAL A 223 -6.90 1.85 37.96
CA VAL A 223 -5.87 0.84 38.26
C VAL A 223 -5.69 0.65 39.78
N SER A 224 -6.31 1.52 40.60
CA SER A 224 -6.21 1.48 42.07
C SER A 224 -7.37 0.73 42.75
N TYR A 225 -8.17 0.00 41.97
CA TYR A 225 -9.18 -0.96 42.42
C TYR A 225 -8.86 -2.35 41.81
#